data_20de20ae2b4a456766a4650b755e2440
#
_entry.id   20de20ae2b4a456766a4650b755e2440
#
_cell.length_a   1.000
_cell.length_b   1.000
_cell.length_c   1.000
_cell.angle_alpha   90.00
_cell.angle_beta   90.00
_cell.angle_gamma   90.00
#
_symmetry.space_group_name_H-M   'P 1'
#
loop_
_entity.id
_entity.type
_entity.pdbx_description
1 polymer ?
#
loop_
_entity_poly.entity_id
_entity_poly.type
_entity_poly.pdbx_seq_one_letter_code
_entity_poly.pdbx_strand_id
1 'polypeptide(L)'
;MANNTAPDTIEFAGDYDCKHIFLHTHTGEIIDIKNLTDELNIYESIYKNALTGSIVITDAQNLISKLEIQGIERISFVIRTPGANDDRDIVNASAESGHPFHVYKITNRVQTAPGTLRYVLHFGSREFMRNIRTKVSQAYDGRLDRAVYAMFLDENYLDSRKTLTFEP
;
A
#
# COMPACT_ATOMS: atom_id res chain seq x y z
N MET A 1 -2.86 -29.78 -14.11
CA MET A 1 -2.60 -28.34 -14.00
C MET A 1 -3.96 -27.66 -13.97
N ALA A 2 -4.45 -27.28 -12.81
CA ALA A 2 -5.72 -26.56 -12.69
C ALA A 2 -5.49 -25.11 -13.10
N ASN A 3 -6.10 -24.69 -14.20
CA ASN A 3 -6.22 -23.28 -14.57
C ASN A 3 -7.10 -22.61 -13.50
N ASN A 4 -6.49 -21.98 -12.54
CA ASN A 4 -7.16 -21.15 -11.56
C ASN A 4 -7.38 -19.76 -12.17
N THR A 5 -8.22 -19.68 -13.19
CA THR A 5 -8.79 -18.41 -13.63
C THR A 5 -9.78 -18.00 -12.55
N ALA A 6 -9.48 -16.91 -11.83
CA ALA A 6 -10.46 -16.29 -10.94
C ALA A 6 -11.78 -16.08 -11.72
N PRO A 7 -12.93 -16.31 -11.10
CA PRO A 7 -14.20 -16.14 -11.78
C PRO A 7 -14.33 -14.68 -12.26
N ASP A 8 -14.64 -14.50 -13.54
CA ASP A 8 -14.89 -13.17 -14.14
C ASP A 8 -16.19 -12.52 -13.64
N THR A 9 -16.87 -13.13 -12.69
CA THR A 9 -18.17 -12.69 -12.17
C THR A 9 -18.15 -12.66 -10.66
N ILE A 10 -18.81 -11.66 -10.08
CA ILE A 10 -19.07 -11.58 -8.64
C ILE A 10 -20.11 -12.65 -8.29
N GLU A 11 -19.76 -13.58 -7.43
CA GLU A 11 -20.68 -14.61 -6.91
C GLU A 11 -21.26 -14.20 -5.55
N PHE A 12 -20.45 -13.54 -4.72
CA PHE A 12 -20.83 -13.11 -3.37
C PHE A 12 -20.50 -11.65 -3.13
N ALA A 13 -21.24 -11.02 -2.21
CA ALA A 13 -20.90 -9.67 -1.74
C ALA A 13 -19.53 -9.68 -1.05
N GLY A 14 -18.62 -8.83 -1.51
CA GLY A 14 -17.26 -8.74 -1.00
C GLY A 14 -16.23 -9.61 -1.73
N ASP A 15 -16.61 -10.26 -2.82
CA ASP A 15 -15.65 -10.96 -3.67
C ASP A 15 -14.60 -9.99 -4.22
N TYR A 16 -13.35 -10.41 -4.17
CA TYR A 16 -12.22 -9.68 -4.74
C TYR A 16 -11.19 -10.64 -5.34
N ASP A 17 -10.47 -10.18 -6.34
CA ASP A 17 -9.32 -10.87 -6.91
C ASP A 17 -8.03 -10.18 -6.43
N CYS A 18 -7.21 -10.94 -5.71
CA CYS A 18 -5.86 -10.54 -5.32
C CYS A 18 -4.94 -11.74 -5.48
N LYS A 19 -4.08 -11.72 -6.50
CA LYS A 19 -3.21 -12.86 -6.81
C LYS A 19 -2.05 -12.99 -5.84
N HIS A 20 -1.39 -11.89 -5.54
CA HIS A 20 -0.17 -11.85 -4.72
C HIS A 20 -0.18 -10.62 -3.82
N ILE A 21 0.47 -10.75 -2.67
CA ILE A 21 0.84 -9.65 -1.79
C ILE A 21 2.33 -9.78 -1.53
N PHE A 22 3.12 -8.91 -2.13
CA PHE A 22 4.57 -8.97 -2.01
C PHE A 22 5.10 -8.02 -0.94
N LEU A 23 5.96 -8.52 -0.09
CA LEU A 23 6.79 -7.75 0.81
C LEU A 23 8.18 -7.63 0.17
N HIS A 24 8.60 -6.39 -0.10
CA HIS A 24 9.92 -6.06 -0.63
C HIS A 24 10.81 -5.62 0.53
N THR A 25 11.85 -6.37 0.81
CA THR A 25 12.78 -6.09 1.89
C THR A 25 13.82 -5.02 1.51
N HIS A 26 14.53 -4.52 2.50
CA HIS A 26 15.64 -3.58 2.30
C HIS A 26 16.83 -4.23 1.57
N THR A 27 16.97 -5.55 1.65
CA THR A 27 18.00 -6.32 0.95
C THR A 27 17.68 -6.57 -0.52
N GLY A 28 16.46 -6.23 -0.97
CA GLY A 28 15.97 -6.48 -2.32
C GLY A 28 15.29 -7.83 -2.50
N GLU A 29 15.12 -8.60 -1.44
CA GLU A 29 14.35 -9.85 -1.46
C GLU A 29 12.85 -9.54 -1.59
N ILE A 30 12.13 -10.33 -2.38
CA ILE A 30 10.69 -10.20 -2.59
C ILE A 30 10.02 -11.47 -2.12
N ILE A 31 9.10 -11.35 -1.18
CA ILE A 31 8.42 -12.48 -0.56
C ILE A 31 6.91 -12.34 -0.75
N ASP A 32 6.26 -13.37 -1.24
CA ASP A 32 4.79 -13.43 -1.30
C ASP A 32 4.25 -13.80 0.09
N ILE A 33 3.61 -12.84 0.72
CA ILE A 33 3.00 -12.97 2.05
C ILE A 33 1.50 -13.19 2.00
N LYS A 34 0.90 -13.39 0.81
CA LYS A 34 -0.55 -13.57 0.67
C LYS A 34 -1.08 -14.68 1.56
N ASN A 35 -0.42 -15.84 1.56
CA ASN A 35 -0.86 -17.01 2.35
C ASN A 35 -0.64 -16.86 3.87
N LEU A 36 0.08 -15.84 4.30
CA LEU A 36 0.30 -15.48 5.70
C LEU A 36 -0.61 -14.34 6.15
N THR A 37 -1.33 -13.73 5.21
CA THR A 37 -2.20 -12.58 5.44
C THR A 37 -3.58 -13.04 5.86
N ASP A 38 -3.99 -12.67 7.07
CA ASP A 38 -5.34 -12.91 7.59
C ASP A 38 -6.30 -11.82 7.15
N GLU A 39 -5.82 -10.57 7.08
CA GLU A 39 -6.66 -9.39 6.86
C GLU A 39 -5.85 -8.28 6.19
N LEU A 40 -6.43 -7.60 5.22
CA LEU A 40 -5.86 -6.42 4.56
C LEU A 40 -6.90 -5.30 4.57
N ASN A 41 -6.54 -4.17 5.18
CA ASN A 41 -7.36 -2.98 5.25
C ASN A 41 -6.69 -1.82 4.52
N ILE A 42 -7.45 -1.08 3.73
CA ILE A 42 -7.04 0.16 3.08
C ILE A 42 -8.01 1.25 3.53
N TYR A 43 -7.45 2.37 3.99
CA TYR A 43 -8.20 3.51 4.48
C TYR A 43 -8.03 4.69 3.54
N GLU A 44 -9.11 5.07 2.91
CA GLU A 44 -9.22 6.23 2.05
C GLU A 44 -10.17 7.27 2.67
N SER A 45 -9.86 8.54 2.50
CA SER A 45 -10.71 9.63 2.95
C SER A 45 -10.51 10.84 2.04
N ILE A 46 -11.61 11.48 1.64
CA ILE A 46 -11.58 12.72 0.85
C ILE A 46 -10.93 13.89 1.60
N TYR A 47 -10.79 13.79 2.91
CA TYR A 47 -10.16 14.80 3.76
C TYR A 47 -8.66 14.58 3.96
N LYS A 48 -8.08 13.52 3.37
CA LYS A 48 -6.66 13.18 3.48
C LYS A 48 -6.05 13.05 2.10
N ASN A 49 -4.86 13.57 1.96
CA ASN A 49 -4.09 13.54 0.71
C ASN A 49 -3.34 12.22 0.47
N ALA A 50 -3.55 11.22 1.31
CA ALA A 50 -2.75 10.00 1.28
C ALA A 50 -3.56 8.79 1.74
N LEU A 51 -3.26 7.64 1.14
CA LEU A 51 -3.79 6.34 1.54
C LEU A 51 -2.95 5.75 2.66
N THR A 52 -3.63 5.11 3.61
CA THR A 52 -3.01 4.31 4.67
C THR A 52 -3.70 2.95 4.77
N GLY A 53 -3.06 2.01 5.43
CA GLY A 53 -3.67 0.70 5.63
C GLY A 53 -2.95 -0.12 6.68
N SER A 54 -3.47 -1.31 6.88
CA SER A 54 -2.89 -2.31 7.76
C SER A 54 -3.08 -3.71 7.20
N ILE A 55 -2.11 -4.56 7.46
CA ILE A 55 -2.14 -5.97 7.10
C ILE A 55 -1.85 -6.80 8.35
N VAL A 56 -2.72 -7.75 8.62
CA VAL A 56 -2.57 -8.70 9.73
C VAL A 56 -1.90 -9.96 9.18
N ILE A 57 -0.81 -10.35 9.80
CA ILE A 57 0.00 -11.48 9.37
C ILE A 57 0.07 -12.52 10.48
N THR A 58 -0.17 -13.79 10.12
CA THR A 58 0.11 -14.95 10.94
C THR A 58 1.36 -15.65 10.39
N ASP A 59 2.47 -15.44 11.07
CA ASP A 59 3.83 -15.80 10.65
C ASP A 59 4.34 -17.03 11.39
N ALA A 60 4.29 -18.18 10.74
CA ALA A 60 4.92 -19.42 11.21
C ALA A 60 6.36 -19.62 10.70
N GLN A 61 6.86 -18.69 9.87
CA GLN A 61 8.20 -18.78 9.26
C GLN A 61 9.23 -17.88 9.95
N ASN A 62 8.80 -17.08 10.93
CA ASN A 62 9.60 -16.08 11.64
C ASN A 62 10.24 -15.04 10.69
N LEU A 63 9.41 -14.50 9.81
CA LEU A 63 9.83 -13.50 8.81
C LEU A 63 10.43 -12.26 9.46
N ILE A 64 9.84 -11.76 10.55
CA ILE A 64 10.36 -10.58 11.24
C ILE A 64 11.83 -10.72 11.61
N SER A 65 12.22 -11.89 12.14
CA SER A 65 13.61 -12.11 12.55
C SER A 65 14.53 -12.42 11.37
N LYS A 66 14.01 -13.10 10.33
CA LYS A 66 14.79 -13.46 9.14
C LYS A 66 15.05 -12.27 8.24
N LEU A 67 14.08 -11.37 8.11
CA LEU A 67 14.13 -10.25 7.16
C LEU A 67 14.62 -8.95 7.80
N GLU A 68 14.84 -8.94 9.13
CA GLU A 68 15.29 -7.76 9.87
C GLU A 68 14.46 -6.51 9.48
N ILE A 69 13.12 -6.62 9.59
CA ILE A 69 12.20 -5.56 9.17
C ILE A 69 12.54 -4.25 9.89
N GLN A 70 12.94 -3.23 9.14
CA GLN A 70 13.48 -1.96 9.64
C GLN A 70 12.51 -0.78 9.47
N GLY A 71 11.38 -0.98 8.74
CA GLY A 71 10.42 0.09 8.43
C GLY A 71 10.74 0.87 7.14
N ILE A 72 11.55 0.29 6.27
CA ILE A 72 11.83 0.78 4.91
C ILE A 72 11.31 -0.19 3.84
N GLU A 73 10.69 -1.27 4.28
CA GLU A 73 10.07 -2.27 3.44
C GLU A 73 8.88 -1.67 2.67
N ARG A 74 8.58 -2.28 1.54
CA ARG A 74 7.44 -1.90 0.71
C ARG A 74 6.51 -3.09 0.54
N ILE A 75 5.22 -2.79 0.47
CA ILE A 75 4.19 -3.78 0.16
C ILE A 75 3.62 -3.43 -1.21
N SER A 76 3.53 -4.43 -2.07
CA SER A 76 2.89 -4.30 -3.37
C SER A 76 1.83 -5.37 -3.58
N PHE A 77 0.70 -4.96 -4.13
CA PHE A 77 -0.43 -5.83 -4.47
C PHE A 77 -1.31 -5.17 -5.52
N VAL A 78 -2.14 -5.98 -6.14
CA VAL A 78 -3.22 -5.53 -7.02
C VAL A 78 -4.50 -6.20 -6.56
N ILE A 79 -5.50 -5.40 -6.24
CA ILE A 79 -6.83 -5.86 -5.87
C ILE A 79 -7.81 -5.33 -6.90
N ARG A 80 -8.66 -6.20 -7.41
CA ARG A 80 -9.73 -5.84 -8.33
C ARG A 80 -11.04 -6.48 -7.91
N THR A 81 -12.14 -5.87 -8.29
CA THR A 81 -13.45 -6.50 -8.26
C THR A 81 -13.56 -7.47 -9.43
N PRO A 82 -13.98 -8.74 -9.23
CA PRO A 82 -14.17 -9.69 -10.32
C PRO A 82 -15.16 -9.14 -11.37
N GLY A 83 -14.85 -9.33 -12.65
CA GLY A 83 -15.68 -8.82 -13.77
C GLY A 83 -15.63 -7.33 -14.01
N ALA A 84 -14.86 -6.57 -13.21
CA ALA A 84 -14.67 -5.15 -13.45
C ALA A 84 -13.73 -4.94 -14.65
N ASN A 85 -14.18 -4.13 -15.61
CA ASN A 85 -13.41 -3.77 -16.80
C ASN A 85 -12.88 -2.34 -16.73
N ASP A 86 -13.11 -1.62 -15.64
CA ASP A 86 -12.70 -0.24 -15.45
C ASP A 86 -11.50 -0.17 -14.50
N ASP A 87 -10.48 0.61 -14.85
CA ASP A 87 -9.32 0.86 -14.00
C ASP A 87 -9.69 1.51 -12.65
N ARG A 88 -10.87 2.12 -12.55
CA ARG A 88 -11.40 2.69 -11.31
C ARG A 88 -11.76 1.65 -10.25
N ASP A 89 -11.99 0.41 -10.67
CA ASP A 89 -12.34 -0.72 -9.80
C ASP A 89 -11.11 -1.53 -9.37
N ILE A 90 -9.92 -0.98 -9.62
CA ILE A 90 -8.64 -1.61 -9.34
C ILE A 90 -7.83 -0.77 -8.36
N VAL A 91 -7.44 -1.37 -7.23
CA VAL A 91 -6.40 -0.80 -6.37
C VAL A 91 -5.06 -1.37 -6.83
N ASN A 92 -4.31 -0.57 -7.60
CA ASN A 92 -3.02 -0.97 -8.13
C ASN A 92 -1.87 -0.33 -7.33
N ALA A 93 -1.33 -1.07 -6.39
CA ALA A 93 -0.14 -0.74 -5.62
C ALA A 93 1.06 -1.61 -6.03
N SER A 94 1.15 -2.00 -7.30
CA SER A 94 2.25 -2.82 -7.79
C SER A 94 3.57 -2.03 -7.83
N ALA A 95 4.69 -2.75 -7.77
CA ALA A 95 6.00 -2.15 -7.94
C ALA A 95 6.18 -1.58 -9.36
N GLU A 96 5.54 -2.19 -10.34
CA GLU A 96 5.55 -1.78 -11.75
C GLU A 96 4.80 -0.46 -11.98
N SER A 97 3.69 -0.24 -11.27
CA SER A 97 2.97 1.04 -11.31
C SER A 97 3.76 2.18 -10.69
N GLY A 98 4.82 1.87 -9.92
CA GLY A 98 5.62 2.84 -9.19
C GLY A 98 4.96 3.36 -7.90
N HIS A 99 3.84 2.76 -7.48
CA HIS A 99 3.05 3.20 -6.33
C HIS A 99 2.94 2.17 -5.19
N PRO A 100 4.00 1.39 -4.84
CA PRO A 100 3.95 0.49 -3.71
C PRO A 100 3.75 1.27 -2.41
N PHE A 101 3.11 0.62 -1.45
CA PHE A 101 2.98 1.18 -0.09
C PHE A 101 4.27 0.97 0.71
N HIS A 102 4.51 1.85 1.66
CA HIS A 102 5.65 1.79 2.57
C HIS A 102 5.21 1.35 3.95
N VAL A 103 5.86 0.33 4.50
CA VAL A 103 5.66 -0.07 5.90
C VAL A 103 6.30 0.97 6.80
N TYR A 104 5.60 1.42 7.85
CA TYR A 104 6.12 2.42 8.77
C TYR A 104 5.97 2.03 10.25
N LYS A 105 5.21 0.98 10.55
CA LYS A 105 4.97 0.57 11.93
C LYS A 105 4.56 -0.89 12.02
N ILE A 106 5.01 -1.56 13.08
CA ILE A 106 4.56 -2.90 13.48
C ILE A 106 3.90 -2.79 14.84
N THR A 107 2.73 -3.42 14.99
CA THR A 107 1.99 -3.45 16.25
C THR A 107 1.41 -4.83 16.54
N ASN A 108 0.86 -5.01 17.74
CA ASN A 108 0.11 -6.19 18.14
C ASN A 108 0.87 -7.51 17.95
N ARG A 109 2.18 -7.49 18.23
CA ARG A 109 3.01 -8.67 18.11
C ARG A 109 2.70 -9.64 19.27
N VAL A 110 2.03 -10.74 18.96
CA VAL A 110 1.59 -11.76 19.92
C VAL A 110 2.00 -13.13 19.41
N GLN A 111 2.50 -13.98 20.28
CA GLN A 111 2.72 -15.38 19.99
C GLN A 111 1.39 -16.13 20.13
N THR A 112 0.89 -16.71 19.06
CA THR A 112 -0.39 -17.45 19.01
C THR A 112 -0.21 -18.95 19.22
N ALA A 113 0.94 -19.48 18.83
CA ALA A 113 1.32 -20.86 19.03
C ALA A 113 2.86 -20.97 19.13
N PRO A 114 3.43 -22.09 19.58
CA PRO A 114 4.88 -22.32 19.54
C PRO A 114 5.41 -22.11 18.12
N GLY A 115 6.32 -21.14 17.95
CA GLY A 115 6.90 -20.78 16.66
C GLY A 115 6.01 -19.93 15.72
N THR A 116 4.80 -19.55 16.14
CA THR A 116 3.90 -18.75 15.31
C THR A 116 3.67 -17.38 15.96
N LEU A 117 3.94 -16.33 15.22
CA LEU A 117 3.69 -14.93 15.63
C LEU A 117 2.54 -14.34 14.80
N ARG A 118 1.68 -13.58 15.47
CA ARG A 118 0.69 -12.73 14.80
C ARG A 118 1.02 -11.27 15.07
N TYR A 119 1.03 -10.47 14.01
CA TYR A 119 1.34 -9.04 14.12
C TYR A 119 0.65 -8.24 13.02
N VAL A 120 0.65 -6.93 13.19
CA VAL A 120 0.05 -6.00 12.23
C VAL A 120 1.15 -5.11 11.66
N LEU A 121 1.30 -5.11 10.34
CA LEU A 121 2.09 -4.14 9.60
C LEU A 121 1.19 -2.98 9.19
N HIS A 122 1.55 -1.76 9.56
CA HIS A 122 0.91 -0.55 9.09
C HIS A 122 1.69 0.01 7.92
N PHE A 123 0.98 0.39 6.87
CA PHE A 123 1.57 0.93 5.67
C PHE A 123 0.88 2.21 5.22
N GLY A 124 1.57 2.99 4.42
CA GLY A 124 1.04 4.21 3.83
C GLY A 124 1.61 4.45 2.44
N SER A 125 0.93 5.27 1.67
CA SER A 125 1.42 5.68 0.35
C SER A 125 2.70 6.52 0.47
N ARG A 126 3.40 6.70 -0.65
CA ARG A 126 4.60 7.55 -0.71
C ARG A 126 4.30 8.96 -0.19
N GLU A 127 3.16 9.52 -0.58
CA GLU A 127 2.73 10.86 -0.17
C GLU A 127 2.51 10.94 1.36
N PHE A 128 1.98 9.88 1.98
CA PHE A 128 1.85 9.78 3.44
C PHE A 128 3.23 9.88 4.13
N MET A 129 4.20 9.10 3.65
CA MET A 129 5.55 9.09 4.22
C MET A 129 6.27 10.42 4.04
N ARG A 130 6.07 11.08 2.91
CA ARG A 130 6.65 12.39 2.61
C ARG A 130 5.99 13.48 3.46
N ASN A 131 4.66 13.49 3.54
CA ASN A 131 3.91 14.49 4.28
C ASN A 131 4.28 14.55 5.78
N ILE A 132 4.59 13.40 6.39
CA ILE A 132 5.04 13.36 7.80
C ILE A 132 6.39 14.07 7.99
N ARG A 133 7.27 14.04 6.99
CA ARG A 133 8.64 14.55 7.07
C ARG A 133 8.78 15.97 6.55
N THR A 134 7.83 16.43 5.75
CA THR A 134 7.93 17.69 5.01
C THR A 134 7.08 18.77 5.68
N LYS A 135 7.66 19.93 5.90
CA LYS A 135 6.96 21.14 6.35
C LYS A 135 7.02 22.16 5.24
N VAL A 136 5.87 22.64 4.79
CA VAL A 136 5.78 23.75 3.85
C VAL A 136 5.83 25.06 4.63
N SER A 137 6.85 25.89 4.38
CA SER A 137 7.00 27.22 4.96
C SER A 137 7.35 28.20 3.85
N GLN A 138 6.42 28.39 2.92
CA GLN A 138 6.57 29.23 1.74
C GLN A 138 5.29 29.98 1.44
N ALA A 139 5.39 31.22 1.03
CA ALA A 139 4.29 31.98 0.47
C ALA A 139 4.16 31.68 -1.02
N TYR A 140 2.94 31.54 -1.49
CA TYR A 140 2.62 31.34 -2.90
C TYR A 140 1.80 32.53 -3.41
N ASP A 141 2.26 33.13 -4.51
CA ASP A 141 1.53 34.16 -5.23
C ASP A 141 0.83 33.55 -6.46
N GLY A 142 -0.38 34.04 -6.74
CA GLY A 142 -1.13 33.67 -7.94
C GLY A 142 -2.19 32.60 -7.71
N ARG A 143 -2.43 31.79 -8.72
CA ARG A 143 -3.51 30.79 -8.70
C ARG A 143 -3.17 29.63 -7.75
N LEU A 144 -4.18 29.21 -6.98
CA LEU A 144 -4.07 28.14 -6.00
C LEU A 144 -3.68 26.78 -6.64
N ASP A 145 -4.20 26.49 -7.83
CA ASP A 145 -3.89 25.27 -8.58
C ASP A 145 -2.39 25.11 -8.85
N ARG A 146 -1.70 26.21 -9.17
CA ARG A 146 -0.24 26.20 -9.36
C ARG A 146 0.52 25.90 -8.07
N ALA A 147 0.08 26.46 -6.95
CA ALA A 147 0.68 26.18 -5.65
C ALA A 147 0.50 24.73 -5.25
N VAL A 148 -0.71 24.18 -5.45
CA VAL A 148 -0.99 22.75 -5.19
C VAL A 148 -0.15 21.86 -6.10
N TYR A 149 -0.07 22.18 -7.39
CA TYR A 149 0.73 21.43 -8.35
C TYR A 149 2.21 21.40 -7.99
N ALA A 150 2.76 22.56 -7.60
CA ALA A 150 4.15 22.67 -7.15
C ALA A 150 4.40 21.80 -5.92
N MET A 151 3.57 21.88 -4.89
CA MET A 151 3.70 21.05 -3.68
C MET A 151 3.54 19.56 -3.95
N PHE A 152 2.74 19.18 -4.94
CA PHE A 152 2.48 17.79 -5.26
C PHE A 152 3.64 17.11 -6.00
N LEU A 153 4.28 17.83 -6.94
CA LEU A 153 5.33 17.26 -7.79
C LEU A 153 6.75 17.56 -7.33
N ASP A 154 6.99 18.63 -6.57
CA ASP A 154 8.31 19.04 -6.16
C ASP A 154 8.95 17.96 -5.26
N GLU A 155 10.20 17.61 -5.58
CA GLU A 155 11.02 16.65 -4.82
C GLU A 155 11.29 17.08 -3.37
N ASN A 156 11.23 18.37 -3.08
CA ASN A 156 11.35 18.89 -1.72
C ASN A 156 10.06 18.75 -0.91
N TYR A 157 8.92 18.49 -1.56
CA TYR A 157 7.62 18.34 -0.93
C TYR A 157 7.10 16.89 -1.08
N LEU A 158 5.94 16.70 -1.71
CA LEU A 158 5.31 15.37 -1.78
C LEU A 158 6.01 14.45 -2.80
N ASP A 159 6.67 15.00 -3.81
CA ASP A 159 7.35 14.24 -4.86
C ASP A 159 6.47 13.06 -5.35
N SER A 160 5.20 13.37 -5.60
CA SER A 160 4.25 12.36 -6.04
C SER A 160 4.50 12.01 -7.50
N ARG A 161 4.43 10.72 -7.79
CA ARG A 161 4.53 10.21 -9.16
C ARG A 161 3.18 10.04 -9.82
N LYS A 162 2.10 10.43 -9.14
CA LYS A 162 0.73 10.36 -9.63
C LYS A 162 0.41 11.56 -10.50
N THR A 163 -0.53 11.37 -11.41
CA THR A 163 -1.06 12.47 -12.22
C THR A 163 -2.05 13.28 -11.38
N LEU A 164 -1.90 14.60 -11.41
CA LEU A 164 -2.83 15.54 -10.79
C LEU A 164 -3.63 16.23 -11.89
N THR A 165 -4.93 16.12 -11.85
CA THR A 165 -5.84 16.75 -12.80
C THR A 165 -6.71 17.78 -12.06
N PHE A 166 -6.81 18.97 -12.62
CA PHE A 166 -7.72 20.00 -12.10
C PHE A 166 -8.91 20.11 -13.06
N GLU A 167 -10.10 20.10 -12.49
CA GLU A 167 -11.30 20.49 -13.24
C GLU A 167 -11.33 22.02 -13.36
N PRO A 168 -11.74 22.55 -14.52
CA PRO A 168 -11.77 23.98 -14.80
C PRO A 168 -12.81 24.74 -13.96
#